data_d044e913fcdbe713dd94a706cf591ca6
#
_entry.id   d044e913fcdbe713dd94a706cf591ca6
#
_cell.length_a   1.000
_cell.length_b   1.000
_cell.length_c   1.000
_cell.angle_alpha   90.00
_cell.angle_beta   90.00
_cell.angle_gamma   90.00
#
_symmetry.space_group_name_H-M   'P 1'
#
loop_
_entity.id
_entity.type
_entity.pdbx_description
1 polymer ?
#
loop_
_entity_poly.entity_id
_entity_poly.type
_entity_poly.pdbx_seq_one_letter_code
_entity_poly.pdbx_strand_id
1 'polypeptide(L)'
;MLRNLLVYGLMIAVLLAVVWLAGRLLGVPPVRRPDGTVSANPWADAESAFDRAFAEHKRRYYAAVLAGRAGRLDLPSIDDAAPFARLGRRPIGEQVVAVRDIVGTVDRAGQVFDRAFRPTRQRSRDRFQRMFVAMSRGEPLPPVELYRWQGRYYVSDGHHRVAAARALGIDYLAGEVTDLVGR
;
A
#
# COMPACT_ATOMS: atom_id res chain seq x y z
N MET A 1 27.56 30.51 26.20
CA MET A 1 26.68 29.37 25.88
C MET A 1 25.62 29.74 24.84
N LEU A 2 24.87 30.83 24.95
CA LEU A 2 23.81 31.22 23.98
C LEU A 2 24.32 31.38 22.52
N ARG A 3 25.53 31.88 22.31
CA ARG A 3 26.09 32.12 20.98
C ARG A 3 26.32 30.85 20.17
N ASN A 4 26.63 29.72 20.82
CA ASN A 4 26.81 28.45 20.16
C ASN A 4 25.46 27.80 19.79
N LEU A 5 24.42 27.98 20.61
CA LEU A 5 23.06 27.48 20.30
C LEU A 5 22.47 28.20 19.07
N LEU A 6 22.71 29.50 18.91
CA LEU A 6 22.27 30.25 17.73
C LEU A 6 23.01 29.82 16.47
N VAL A 7 24.31 29.51 16.55
CA VAL A 7 25.10 29.05 15.41
C VAL A 7 24.65 27.64 14.98
N TYR A 8 24.41 26.72 15.93
CA TYR A 8 23.90 25.38 15.60
C TYR A 8 22.48 25.42 15.07
N GLY A 9 21.61 26.27 15.60
CA GLY A 9 20.26 26.50 15.07
C GLY A 9 20.26 27.00 13.64
N LEU A 10 21.14 27.96 13.33
CA LEU A 10 21.31 28.52 11.97
C LEU A 10 21.87 27.45 11.00
N MET A 11 22.86 26.65 11.42
CA MET A 11 23.42 25.56 10.61
C MET A 11 22.37 24.51 10.28
N ILE A 12 21.54 24.10 11.25
CA ILE A 12 20.46 23.14 11.04
C ILE A 12 19.41 23.70 10.07
N ALA A 13 19.03 24.98 10.23
CA ALA A 13 18.09 25.63 9.33
C ALA A 13 18.61 25.72 7.89
N VAL A 14 19.91 26.06 7.71
CA VAL A 14 20.56 26.10 6.40
C VAL A 14 20.63 24.69 5.80
N LEU A 15 20.99 23.66 6.58
CA LEU A 15 21.04 22.27 6.10
C LEU A 15 19.66 21.80 5.65
N LEU A 16 18.61 22.08 6.41
CA LEU A 16 17.22 21.76 6.04
C LEU A 16 16.77 22.51 4.79
N ALA A 17 17.16 23.77 4.64
CA ALA A 17 16.86 24.57 3.45
C ALA A 17 17.59 24.02 2.20
N VAL A 18 18.85 23.60 2.35
CA VAL A 18 19.64 22.99 1.25
C VAL A 18 19.04 21.64 0.84
N VAL A 19 18.65 20.79 1.80
CA VAL A 19 17.99 19.51 1.52
C VAL A 19 16.63 19.74 0.84
N TRP A 20 15.86 20.71 1.29
CA TRP A 20 14.58 21.09 0.68
C TRP A 20 14.76 21.63 -0.75
N LEU A 21 15.76 22.50 -0.95
CA LEU A 21 16.07 23.07 -2.27
C LEU A 21 16.62 22.01 -3.24
N ALA A 22 17.48 21.12 -2.76
CA ALA A 22 18.02 19.99 -3.55
C ALA A 22 16.90 19.03 -3.96
N GLY A 23 15.98 18.69 -3.05
CA GLY A 23 14.79 17.88 -3.37
C GLY A 23 13.91 18.53 -4.44
N ARG A 24 13.77 19.85 -4.41
CA ARG A 24 13.00 20.60 -5.41
C ARG A 24 13.68 20.67 -6.78
N LEU A 25 15.02 20.81 -6.82
CA LEU A 25 15.82 20.81 -8.04
C LEU A 25 15.95 19.43 -8.69
N LEU A 26 15.94 18.36 -7.87
CA LEU A 26 15.99 16.98 -8.34
C LEU A 26 14.62 16.39 -8.69
N GLY A 27 13.54 17.18 -8.58
CA GLY A 27 12.20 16.75 -8.91
C GLY A 27 11.62 15.69 -7.97
N VAL A 28 12.23 15.47 -6.78
CA VAL A 28 11.70 14.56 -5.76
C VAL A 28 10.59 15.30 -5.02
N PRO A 29 9.32 14.93 -5.23
CA PRO A 29 8.23 15.59 -4.53
C PRO A 29 8.36 15.34 -3.02
N PRO A 30 8.02 16.36 -2.19
CA PRO A 30 8.01 16.17 -0.75
C PRO A 30 6.98 15.13 -0.36
N VAL A 31 7.38 14.22 0.53
CA VAL A 31 6.49 13.20 1.08
C VAL A 31 5.37 13.87 1.85
N ARG A 32 4.14 13.68 1.41
CA ARG A 32 2.94 14.18 2.10
C ARG A 32 2.29 13.05 2.90
N ARG A 33 1.98 13.33 4.15
CA ARG A 33 1.12 12.48 4.97
C ARG A 33 -0.34 12.59 4.51
N PRO A 34 -1.22 11.65 4.90
CA PRO A 34 -2.65 11.75 4.62
C PRO A 34 -3.30 13.06 5.12
N ASP A 35 -2.72 13.68 6.15
CA ASP A 35 -3.13 14.99 6.71
C ASP A 35 -2.59 16.19 5.93
N GLY A 36 -1.88 15.98 4.81
CA GLY A 36 -1.28 17.01 3.98
C GLY A 36 0.06 17.54 4.49
N THR A 37 0.55 17.10 5.65
CA THR A 37 1.85 17.52 6.19
C THR A 37 3.00 16.85 5.46
N VAL A 38 4.16 17.54 5.39
CA VAL A 38 5.37 16.99 4.79
C VAL A 38 6.10 16.14 5.81
N SER A 39 6.40 14.89 5.49
CA SER A 39 7.16 14.03 6.38
C SER A 39 8.65 14.34 6.34
N ALA A 40 9.25 14.49 7.52
CA ALA A 40 10.69 14.61 7.68
C ALA A 40 11.39 13.24 7.61
N ASN A 41 10.69 12.15 7.92
CA ASN A 41 11.23 10.80 7.92
C ASN A 41 10.23 9.77 7.36
N PRO A 42 10.22 9.54 6.04
CA PRO A 42 9.32 8.59 5.38
C PRO A 42 9.41 7.15 5.90
N TRP A 43 10.59 6.73 6.35
CA TRP A 43 10.80 5.39 6.89
C TRP A 43 10.15 5.22 8.26
N ALA A 44 10.24 6.24 9.14
CA ALA A 44 9.54 6.21 10.43
C ALA A 44 8.01 6.23 10.24
N ASP A 45 7.52 6.96 9.22
CA ASP A 45 6.09 6.94 8.87
C ASP A 45 5.66 5.57 8.35
N ALA A 46 6.48 4.93 7.50
CA ALA A 46 6.23 3.60 6.98
C ALA A 46 6.22 2.54 8.10
N GLU A 47 7.14 2.64 9.05
CA GLU A 47 7.19 1.78 10.24
C GLU A 47 5.92 1.94 11.08
N SER A 48 5.57 3.18 11.42
CA SER A 48 4.35 3.49 12.17
C SER A 48 3.08 3.04 11.45
N ALA A 49 3.03 3.18 10.12
CA ALA A 49 1.90 2.72 9.31
C ALA A 49 1.77 1.19 9.33
N PHE A 50 2.90 0.48 9.19
CA PHE A 50 2.92 -0.98 9.31
C PHE A 50 2.43 -1.43 10.68
N ASP A 51 2.98 -0.85 11.76
CA ASP A 51 2.65 -1.25 13.13
C ASP A 51 1.17 -1.01 13.46
N ARG A 52 0.62 0.14 13.03
CA ARG A 52 -0.83 0.41 13.16
C ARG A 52 -1.67 -0.62 12.40
N ALA A 53 -1.35 -0.88 11.13
CA ALA A 53 -2.10 -1.83 10.31
C ALA A 53 -2.02 -3.27 10.87
N PHE A 54 -0.84 -3.69 11.31
CA PHE A 54 -0.60 -5.01 11.90
C PHE A 54 -1.29 -5.19 13.24
N ALA A 55 -1.25 -4.18 14.12
CA ALA A 55 -1.95 -4.18 15.41
C ALA A 55 -3.48 -4.23 15.21
N GLU A 56 -4.00 -3.46 14.25
CA GLU A 56 -5.42 -3.47 13.90
C GLU A 56 -5.85 -4.83 13.36
N HIS A 57 -5.04 -5.46 12.47
CA HIS A 57 -5.29 -6.83 12.04
C HIS A 57 -5.37 -7.79 13.24
N LYS A 58 -4.37 -7.78 14.13
CA LYS A 58 -4.35 -8.64 15.32
C LYS A 58 -5.60 -8.43 16.19
N ARG A 59 -5.94 -7.19 16.49
CA ARG A 59 -7.13 -6.87 17.29
C ARG A 59 -8.39 -7.47 16.68
N ARG A 60 -8.60 -7.29 15.38
CA ARG A 60 -9.76 -7.83 14.66
C ARG A 60 -9.71 -9.35 14.56
N TYR A 61 -8.54 -9.94 14.36
CA TYR A 61 -8.37 -11.39 14.29
C TYR A 61 -8.78 -12.05 15.61
N TYR A 62 -8.27 -11.57 16.75
CA TYR A 62 -8.66 -12.13 18.04
C TYR A 62 -10.15 -11.94 18.36
N ALA A 63 -10.71 -10.79 18.04
CA ALA A 63 -12.15 -10.58 18.17
C ALA A 63 -12.97 -11.55 17.30
N ALA A 64 -12.51 -11.80 16.07
CA ALA A 64 -13.18 -12.73 15.15
C ALA A 64 -13.02 -14.19 15.57
N VAL A 65 -11.86 -14.58 16.13
CA VAL A 65 -11.64 -15.91 16.72
C VAL A 65 -12.62 -16.16 17.87
N LEU A 66 -12.73 -15.21 18.79
CA LEU A 66 -13.67 -15.29 19.93
C LEU A 66 -15.14 -15.38 19.46
N ALA A 67 -15.45 -14.77 18.33
CA ALA A 67 -16.80 -14.81 17.73
C ALA A 67 -17.02 -16.00 16.78
N GLY A 68 -16.05 -16.93 16.64
CA GLY A 68 -16.15 -18.06 15.71
C GLY A 68 -16.14 -17.65 14.22
N ARG A 69 -15.56 -16.49 13.86
CA ARG A 69 -15.64 -15.87 12.52
C ARG A 69 -14.27 -15.55 11.90
N ALA A 70 -13.20 -16.19 12.34
CA ALA A 70 -11.82 -15.88 11.94
C ALA A 70 -11.63 -15.89 10.40
N GLY A 71 -12.17 -16.88 9.69
CA GLY A 71 -12.07 -16.98 8.23
C GLY A 71 -12.72 -15.83 7.43
N ARG A 72 -13.57 -15.02 8.07
CA ARG A 72 -14.16 -13.84 7.42
C ARG A 72 -13.18 -12.67 7.25
N LEU A 73 -12.03 -12.76 7.85
CA LEU A 73 -10.97 -11.74 7.74
C LEU A 73 -9.98 -12.04 6.62
N ASP A 74 -9.99 -13.24 6.09
CA ASP A 74 -9.08 -13.62 5.01
C ASP A 74 -9.34 -12.78 3.75
N LEU A 75 -8.26 -12.48 3.03
CA LEU A 75 -8.37 -11.81 1.73
C LEU A 75 -9.13 -12.73 0.77
N PRO A 76 -10.27 -12.30 0.21
CA PRO A 76 -11.06 -13.13 -0.69
C PRO A 76 -10.23 -13.59 -1.90
N SER A 77 -10.36 -14.85 -2.28
CA SER A 77 -9.83 -15.35 -3.55
C SER A 77 -10.88 -15.22 -4.64
N ILE A 78 -10.45 -15.02 -5.87
CA ILE A 78 -11.33 -15.08 -7.05
C ILE A 78 -12.04 -16.43 -7.14
N ASP A 79 -11.37 -17.52 -6.72
CA ASP A 79 -11.97 -18.87 -6.70
C ASP A 79 -13.16 -19.02 -5.75
N ASP A 80 -13.31 -18.08 -4.79
CA ASP A 80 -14.51 -18.03 -3.92
C ASP A 80 -15.73 -17.48 -4.68
N ALA A 81 -15.49 -16.72 -5.75
CA ALA A 81 -16.54 -16.10 -6.57
C ALA A 81 -16.77 -16.87 -7.88
N ALA A 82 -15.73 -17.42 -8.49
CA ALA A 82 -15.79 -18.13 -9.76
C ALA A 82 -14.55 -19.03 -9.94
N PRO A 83 -14.65 -20.19 -10.65
CA PRO A 83 -13.51 -21.07 -10.89
C PRO A 83 -12.51 -20.40 -11.84
N PHE A 84 -11.50 -19.71 -11.31
CA PHE A 84 -10.54 -18.91 -12.04
C PHE A 84 -9.88 -19.62 -13.24
N ALA A 85 -9.55 -20.91 -13.05
CA ALA A 85 -8.93 -21.74 -14.09
C ALA A 85 -9.84 -21.96 -15.33
N ARG A 86 -11.16 -21.78 -15.20
CA ARG A 86 -12.14 -22.01 -16.27
C ARG A 86 -12.58 -20.71 -16.95
N LEU A 87 -12.17 -19.56 -16.44
CA LEU A 87 -12.53 -18.27 -17.01
C LEU A 87 -11.64 -17.95 -18.22
N GLY A 88 -12.25 -17.38 -19.24
CA GLY A 88 -11.53 -16.75 -20.35
C GLY A 88 -10.79 -15.49 -19.87
N ARG A 89 -9.70 -15.14 -20.53
CA ARG A 89 -8.88 -13.97 -20.21
C ARG A 89 -8.83 -13.04 -21.42
N ARG A 90 -9.16 -11.77 -21.19
CA ARG A 90 -9.09 -10.72 -22.22
C ARG A 90 -8.25 -9.58 -21.67
N PRO A 91 -6.98 -9.41 -22.13
CA PRO A 91 -6.16 -8.27 -21.75
C PRO A 91 -6.85 -6.95 -22.13
N ILE A 92 -6.88 -6.01 -21.20
CA ILE A 92 -7.43 -4.66 -21.40
C ILE A 92 -6.28 -3.63 -21.49
N GLY A 93 -5.15 -3.91 -20.83
CA GLY A 93 -4.02 -3.02 -20.70
C GLY A 93 -4.07 -2.13 -19.47
N GLU A 94 -3.22 -1.10 -19.46
CA GLU A 94 -3.05 -0.21 -18.31
C GLU A 94 -4.27 0.70 -18.13
N GLN A 95 -4.76 0.76 -16.88
CA GLN A 95 -5.90 1.58 -16.49
C GLN A 95 -5.66 2.22 -15.11
N VAL A 96 -6.33 3.34 -14.85
CA VAL A 96 -6.43 3.91 -13.51
C VAL A 96 -7.56 3.22 -12.77
N VAL A 97 -7.22 2.52 -11.67
CA VAL A 97 -8.14 1.69 -10.90
C VAL A 97 -8.34 2.27 -9.51
N ALA A 98 -9.60 2.38 -9.07
CA ALA A 98 -9.90 2.81 -7.71
C ALA A 98 -9.48 1.73 -6.69
N VAL A 99 -8.67 2.09 -5.70
CA VAL A 99 -8.13 1.17 -4.68
C VAL A 99 -9.25 0.49 -3.88
N ARG A 100 -10.39 1.16 -3.69
CA ARG A 100 -11.56 0.59 -3.02
C ARG A 100 -12.20 -0.58 -3.77
N ASP A 101 -12.04 -0.65 -5.11
CA ASP A 101 -12.62 -1.68 -5.95
C ASP A 101 -11.73 -2.92 -6.08
N ILE A 102 -10.50 -2.86 -5.53
CA ILE A 102 -9.58 -4.00 -5.40
C ILE A 102 -10.00 -4.78 -4.14
N VAL A 103 -10.65 -5.92 -4.32
CA VAL A 103 -11.33 -6.62 -3.21
C VAL A 103 -10.69 -7.95 -2.79
N GLY A 104 -9.78 -8.49 -3.59
CA GLY A 104 -9.25 -9.82 -3.35
C GLY A 104 -7.96 -10.13 -4.10
N THR A 105 -7.66 -11.42 -4.20
CA THR A 105 -6.47 -11.97 -4.85
C THR A 105 -6.83 -13.12 -5.77
N VAL A 106 -5.98 -13.41 -6.76
CA VAL A 106 -6.07 -14.63 -7.57
C VAL A 106 -5.26 -15.78 -6.97
N ASP A 107 -4.36 -15.49 -6.04
CA ASP A 107 -3.49 -16.49 -5.41
C ASP A 107 -3.88 -16.72 -3.94
N ARG A 108 -4.17 -17.98 -3.60
CA ARG A 108 -4.44 -18.40 -2.21
C ARG A 108 -3.16 -18.71 -1.45
N ALA A 109 -2.04 -18.97 -2.15
CA ALA A 109 -0.81 -19.37 -1.53
C ALA A 109 -0.15 -18.20 -0.80
N GLY A 110 -0.04 -18.30 0.52
CA GLY A 110 0.76 -17.39 1.32
C GLY A 110 0.08 -16.06 1.64
N GLN A 111 -1.23 -16.06 1.89
CA GLN A 111 -1.96 -14.86 2.32
C GLN A 111 -1.23 -14.15 3.47
N VAL A 112 -0.62 -13.02 3.14
CA VAL A 112 0.09 -12.16 4.08
C VAL A 112 -0.68 -10.87 4.34
N PHE A 113 -1.91 -10.80 3.83
CA PHE A 113 -2.84 -9.69 3.98
C PHE A 113 -4.24 -10.18 4.37
N ASP A 114 -4.93 -9.37 5.16
CA ASP A 114 -6.34 -9.59 5.44
C ASP A 114 -7.24 -8.91 4.38
N ARG A 115 -8.56 -9.06 4.53
CA ARG A 115 -9.58 -8.49 3.63
C ARG A 115 -9.45 -6.97 3.40
N ALA A 116 -8.84 -6.25 4.33
CA ALA A 116 -8.57 -4.83 4.19
C ALA A 116 -7.15 -4.53 3.68
N PHE A 117 -6.44 -5.54 3.17
CA PHE A 117 -5.04 -5.48 2.77
C PHE A 117 -4.09 -5.04 3.90
N ARG A 118 -4.45 -5.29 5.17
CA ARG A 118 -3.54 -5.10 6.27
C ARG A 118 -2.59 -6.29 6.39
N PRO A 119 -1.29 -6.06 6.67
CA PRO A 119 -0.33 -7.14 6.84
C PRO A 119 -0.74 -8.07 8.00
N THR A 120 -0.66 -9.38 7.77
CA THR A 120 -0.97 -10.42 8.78
C THR A 120 0.29 -11.04 9.38
N ARG A 121 1.47 -10.76 8.79
CA ARG A 121 2.75 -11.37 9.17
C ARG A 121 3.88 -10.33 9.18
N GLN A 122 4.75 -10.41 10.18
CA GLN A 122 5.92 -9.53 10.33
C GLN A 122 6.88 -9.57 9.14
N ARG A 123 7.02 -10.72 8.49
CA ARG A 123 7.86 -10.86 7.30
C ARG A 123 7.45 -9.98 6.11
N SER A 124 6.27 -9.38 6.15
CA SER A 124 5.79 -8.44 5.13
C SER A 124 6.33 -7.02 5.35
N ARG A 125 6.96 -6.72 6.52
CA ARG A 125 7.35 -5.38 6.97
C ARG A 125 8.22 -4.68 5.93
N ASP A 126 9.35 -5.28 5.55
CA ASP A 126 10.33 -4.64 4.68
C ASP A 126 9.77 -4.29 3.30
N ARG A 127 8.96 -5.20 2.73
CA ARG A 127 8.32 -4.94 1.44
C ARG A 127 7.25 -3.85 1.54
N PHE A 128 6.45 -3.88 2.60
CA PHE A 128 5.45 -2.86 2.85
C PHE A 128 6.11 -1.47 3.01
N GLN A 129 7.14 -1.36 3.84
CA GLN A 129 7.83 -0.10 4.10
C GLN A 129 8.47 0.47 2.82
N ARG A 130 9.15 -0.37 2.01
CA ARG A 130 9.69 0.08 0.72
C ARG A 130 8.62 0.62 -0.20
N MET A 131 7.49 -0.08 -0.35
CA MET A 131 6.39 0.39 -1.18
C MET A 131 5.75 1.67 -0.64
N PHE A 132 5.56 1.75 0.68
CA PHE A 132 5.05 2.95 1.33
C PHE A 132 5.96 4.16 1.08
N VAL A 133 7.27 4.03 1.27
CA VAL A 133 8.25 5.11 1.04
C VAL A 133 8.29 5.51 -0.43
N ALA A 134 8.38 4.56 -1.35
CA ALA A 134 8.40 4.83 -2.78
C ALA A 134 7.14 5.60 -3.22
N MET A 135 5.95 5.11 -2.83
CA MET A 135 4.67 5.75 -3.17
C MET A 135 4.52 7.12 -2.51
N SER A 136 4.95 7.28 -1.26
CA SER A 136 4.89 8.58 -0.58
C SER A 136 5.80 9.64 -1.20
N ARG A 137 6.86 9.21 -1.89
CA ARG A 137 7.77 10.07 -2.67
C ARG A 137 7.31 10.30 -4.10
N GLY A 138 6.22 9.65 -4.54
CA GLY A 138 5.79 9.70 -5.93
C GLY A 138 6.78 9.04 -6.89
N GLU A 139 7.59 8.09 -6.41
CA GLU A 139 8.50 7.33 -7.25
C GLU A 139 7.70 6.49 -8.26
N PRO A 140 8.14 6.43 -9.53
CA PRO A 140 7.44 5.62 -10.52
C PRO A 140 7.54 4.14 -10.14
N LEU A 141 6.39 3.50 -10.02
CA LEU A 141 6.28 2.07 -9.75
C LEU A 141 5.57 1.39 -10.93
N PRO A 142 5.92 0.15 -11.25
CA PRO A 142 5.18 -0.60 -12.27
C PRO A 142 3.71 -0.73 -11.85
N PRO A 143 2.76 -0.81 -12.81
CA PRO A 143 1.35 -0.99 -12.53
C PRO A 143 1.11 -2.27 -11.73
N VAL A 144 0.06 -2.30 -10.90
CA VAL A 144 -0.38 -3.51 -10.20
C VAL A 144 -1.06 -4.45 -11.21
N GLU A 145 -0.77 -5.75 -11.15
CA GLU A 145 -1.43 -6.72 -12.02
C GLU A 145 -2.79 -7.12 -11.44
N LEU A 146 -3.84 -6.93 -12.23
CA LEU A 146 -5.22 -7.08 -11.78
C LEU A 146 -6.04 -7.94 -12.75
N TYR A 147 -6.84 -8.82 -12.20
CA TYR A 147 -7.94 -9.46 -12.91
C TYR A 147 -9.27 -8.81 -12.52
N ARG A 148 -10.07 -8.45 -13.53
CA ARG A 148 -11.40 -7.88 -13.32
C ARG A 148 -12.47 -8.94 -13.50
N TRP A 149 -13.33 -9.12 -12.49
CA TRP A 149 -14.50 -9.98 -12.52
C TRP A 149 -15.71 -9.26 -11.94
N GLN A 150 -16.79 -9.14 -12.72
CA GLN A 150 -18.04 -8.48 -12.32
C GLN A 150 -17.82 -7.08 -11.71
N GLY A 151 -16.95 -6.28 -12.32
CA GLY A 151 -16.63 -4.92 -11.88
C GLY A 151 -15.76 -4.82 -10.63
N ARG A 152 -15.25 -5.94 -10.09
CA ARG A 152 -14.32 -6.00 -8.97
C ARG A 152 -12.95 -6.44 -9.43
N TYR A 153 -11.91 -6.02 -8.72
CA TYR A 153 -10.53 -6.33 -9.07
C TYR A 153 -9.89 -7.26 -8.05
N TYR A 154 -9.12 -8.22 -8.56
CA TYR A 154 -8.38 -9.22 -7.79
C TYR A 154 -6.90 -9.14 -8.16
N VAL A 155 -6.04 -9.00 -7.16
CA VAL A 155 -4.60 -8.79 -7.37
C VAL A 155 -3.93 -10.11 -7.74
N SER A 156 -3.11 -10.09 -8.80
CA SER A 156 -2.14 -11.13 -9.14
C SER A 156 -0.76 -10.76 -8.59
N ASP A 157 -0.26 -9.54 -8.95
CA ASP A 157 0.95 -8.97 -8.36
C ASP A 157 0.74 -7.56 -7.86
N GLY A 158 1.48 -7.19 -6.82
CA GLY A 158 1.41 -5.84 -6.25
C GLY A 158 0.61 -5.72 -4.96
N HIS A 159 0.32 -6.79 -4.24
CA HIS A 159 -0.39 -6.75 -2.95
C HIS A 159 0.20 -5.75 -1.96
N HIS A 160 1.53 -5.63 -1.89
CA HIS A 160 2.20 -4.64 -1.02
C HIS A 160 1.98 -3.20 -1.49
N ARG A 161 1.84 -2.96 -2.83
CA ARG A 161 1.48 -1.66 -3.40
C ARG A 161 0.07 -1.26 -3.00
N VAL A 162 -0.90 -2.19 -3.11
CA VAL A 162 -2.27 -1.96 -2.67
C VAL A 162 -2.35 -1.70 -1.17
N ALA A 163 -1.60 -2.47 -0.35
CA ALA A 163 -1.55 -2.27 1.09
C ALA A 163 -0.97 -0.89 1.47
N ALA A 164 0.13 -0.48 0.83
CA ALA A 164 0.76 0.82 1.03
C ALA A 164 -0.16 1.97 0.57
N ALA A 165 -0.82 1.83 -0.59
CA ALA A 165 -1.78 2.80 -1.09
C ALA A 165 -2.91 3.05 -0.10
N ARG A 166 -3.50 1.98 0.46
CA ARG A 166 -4.53 2.09 1.50
C ARG A 166 -4.03 2.78 2.77
N ALA A 167 -2.81 2.47 3.19
CA ALA A 167 -2.21 3.09 4.38
C ALA A 167 -1.89 4.57 4.17
N LEU A 168 -1.61 4.98 2.93
CA LEU A 168 -1.36 6.36 2.51
C LEU A 168 -2.64 7.14 2.18
N GLY A 169 -3.80 6.48 2.09
CA GLY A 169 -5.03 7.11 1.64
C GLY A 169 -5.04 7.46 0.15
N ILE A 170 -4.30 6.72 -0.67
CA ILE A 170 -4.28 6.90 -2.13
C ILE A 170 -5.53 6.24 -2.70
N ASP A 171 -6.31 7.02 -3.45
CA ASP A 171 -7.61 6.57 -3.99
C ASP A 171 -7.47 5.76 -5.28
N TYR A 172 -6.42 5.98 -6.07
CA TYR A 172 -6.25 5.37 -7.38
C TYR A 172 -4.84 4.84 -7.60
N LEU A 173 -4.73 3.73 -8.34
CA LEU A 173 -3.46 3.12 -8.76
C LEU A 173 -3.49 2.84 -10.27
N ALA A 174 -2.31 2.88 -10.90
CA ALA A 174 -2.11 2.31 -12.21
C ALA A 174 -2.18 0.77 -12.10
N GLY A 175 -3.02 0.15 -12.91
CA GLY A 175 -3.22 -1.29 -12.94
C GLY A 175 -3.15 -1.84 -14.37
N GLU A 176 -2.38 -2.89 -14.57
CA GLU A 176 -2.45 -3.72 -15.79
C GLU A 176 -3.62 -4.68 -15.62
N VAL A 177 -4.68 -4.46 -16.40
CA VAL A 177 -5.97 -5.12 -16.20
C VAL A 177 -6.21 -6.20 -17.24
N THR A 178 -6.60 -7.39 -16.77
CA THR A 178 -7.12 -8.48 -17.59
C THR A 178 -8.57 -8.77 -17.17
N ASP A 179 -9.50 -8.67 -18.11
CA ASP A 179 -10.89 -9.08 -17.89
C ASP A 179 -10.99 -10.60 -17.83
N LEU A 180 -11.77 -11.06 -16.87
CA LEU A 180 -12.23 -12.44 -16.81
C LEU A 180 -13.63 -12.53 -17.45
N VAL A 181 -13.78 -13.46 -18.37
CA VAL A 181 -15.04 -13.70 -19.06
C VAL A 181 -15.54 -15.10 -18.77
N GLY A 182 -16.80 -15.25 -18.36
CA GLY A 182 -17.46 -16.55 -18.26
C GLY A 182 -17.60 -17.17 -19.66
N ARG A 183 -17.32 -18.45 -19.76
CA ARG A 183 -17.65 -19.24 -20.96
C ARG A 183 -19.09 -19.66 -20.91
#